data_414079c4d072345d2bc5d8b573d69381
#
_entry.id   414079c4d072345d2bc5d8b573d69381
#
_cell.length_a   1.000
_cell.length_b   1.000
_cell.length_c   1.000
_cell.angle_alpha   90.00
_cell.angle_beta   90.00
_cell.angle_gamma   90.00
#
_symmetry.space_group_name_H-M   'P 1'
#
loop_
_entity.id
_entity.type
_entity.pdbx_description
1 polymer ?
#
loop_
_entity_poly.entity_id
_entity_poly.type
_entity_poly.pdbx_seq_one_letter_code
_entity_poly.pdbx_strand_id
1 'polypeptide(L)'
;MNILYFDIDTLRPDHLGCYGYHRDTSPNIDRVASEGTMFTNYYCSDAPCLPSRAALWLGQPGIHNGVVNHGGLRADPFLEGAPRNFRQNRPGWIPQMRQADFYPVSVSPFAERHSAWWHYQGWREMYNTGMGGGESAHHVMPTALDWLDRNAERDGWFLHVNVWDPHTTYRVPEEYGNPFENEPVADWVTEEMIQEHYNSYGPHSAQDTHGYSAGKETYRAPSNIANMDDYKKWIDGYDVGIRYADDALGQIMD
;
A
#
# COMPACT_ATOMS: atom_id res chain seq x y z
N MET A 1 -25.02 8.43 1.25
CA MET A 1 -23.58 8.72 1.58
C MET A 1 -22.74 7.68 0.88
N ASN A 2 -21.73 8.13 0.12
CA ASN A 2 -20.77 7.29 -0.58
C ASN A 2 -19.41 7.35 0.14
N ILE A 3 -18.64 6.26 0.09
CA ILE A 3 -17.34 6.17 0.76
C ILE A 3 -16.33 5.62 -0.25
N LEU A 4 -15.29 6.40 -0.53
CA LEU A 4 -14.08 5.95 -1.20
C LEU A 4 -13.02 5.59 -0.14
N TYR A 5 -12.47 4.39 -0.21
CA TYR A 5 -11.31 3.96 0.54
C TYR A 5 -10.16 3.70 -0.43
N PHE A 6 -9.25 4.68 -0.55
CA PHE A 6 -8.07 4.60 -1.41
C PHE A 6 -6.89 4.09 -0.58
N ASP A 7 -6.45 2.87 -0.89
CA ASP A 7 -5.46 2.11 -0.12
C ASP A 7 -4.13 2.06 -0.88
N ILE A 8 -3.14 2.83 -0.41
CA ILE A 8 -1.79 2.90 -0.98
C ILE A 8 -0.86 1.99 -0.18
N ASP A 9 -0.29 0.98 -0.83
CA ASP A 9 0.62 0.05 -0.15
C ASP A 9 1.95 0.72 0.21
N THR A 10 2.51 0.34 1.35
CA THR A 10 3.83 0.79 1.85
C THR A 10 4.04 2.31 1.95
N LEU A 11 2.98 3.10 1.93
CA LEU A 11 3.05 4.56 2.05
C LEU A 11 3.52 4.98 3.45
N ARG A 12 4.54 5.82 3.51
CA ARG A 12 5.07 6.41 4.74
C ARG A 12 4.62 7.87 4.86
N PRO A 13 4.11 8.30 6.02
CA PRO A 13 3.65 9.68 6.20
C PRO A 13 4.78 10.71 6.10
N ASP A 14 6.01 10.36 6.50
CA ASP A 14 7.17 11.23 6.44
C ASP A 14 7.68 11.52 5.01
N HIS A 15 7.04 10.95 3.99
CA HIS A 15 7.24 11.27 2.57
C HIS A 15 6.05 12.00 1.94
N LEU A 16 5.14 12.57 2.73
CA LEU A 16 3.98 13.34 2.27
C LEU A 16 4.10 14.82 2.63
N GLY A 17 3.70 15.71 1.72
CA GLY A 17 3.75 17.15 1.93
C GLY A 17 2.96 17.61 3.13
N CYS A 18 1.76 17.08 3.37
CA CYS A 18 0.92 17.39 4.53
C CYS A 18 1.55 17.02 5.87
N TYR A 19 2.56 16.13 5.90
CA TYR A 19 3.38 15.83 7.07
C TYR A 19 4.73 16.54 7.08
N GLY A 20 4.98 17.45 6.13
CA GLY A 20 6.16 18.30 6.09
C GLY A 20 7.33 17.76 5.25
N TYR A 21 7.08 16.79 4.37
CA TYR A 21 8.11 16.36 3.42
C TYR A 21 8.48 17.49 2.45
N HIS A 22 9.76 17.58 2.10
CA HIS A 22 10.30 18.69 1.32
C HIS A 22 10.06 18.58 -0.18
N ARG A 23 9.75 17.38 -0.70
CA ARG A 23 9.46 17.12 -2.11
C ARG A 23 7.96 17.11 -2.36
N ASP A 24 7.54 17.53 -3.55
CA ASP A 24 6.13 17.53 -3.97
C ASP A 24 5.69 16.12 -4.42
N THR A 25 5.60 15.22 -3.46
CA THR A 25 5.24 13.80 -3.70
C THR A 25 3.74 13.55 -3.70
N SER A 26 2.92 14.41 -3.06
CA SER A 26 1.55 14.08 -2.70
C SER A 26 0.54 15.23 -2.80
N PRO A 27 0.50 16.01 -3.90
CA PRO A 27 -0.36 17.21 -3.99
C PRO A 27 -1.86 16.90 -3.86
N ASN A 28 -2.35 15.75 -4.35
CA ASN A 28 -3.75 15.37 -4.22
C ASN A 28 -4.09 14.88 -2.81
N ILE A 29 -3.21 14.08 -2.18
CA ILE A 29 -3.33 13.69 -0.78
C ILE A 29 -3.30 14.93 0.12
N ASP A 30 -2.41 15.88 -0.15
CA ASP A 30 -2.28 17.15 0.59
C ASP A 30 -3.57 17.99 0.46
N ARG A 31 -4.19 18.00 -0.72
CA ARG A 31 -5.52 18.62 -0.94
C ARG A 31 -6.57 17.97 -0.04
N VAL A 32 -6.66 16.63 -0.02
CA VAL A 32 -7.58 15.89 0.87
C VAL A 32 -7.31 16.20 2.33
N ALA A 33 -6.05 16.25 2.73
CA ALA A 33 -5.65 16.58 4.11
C ALA A 33 -6.07 18.02 4.50
N SER A 34 -5.96 18.97 3.57
CA SER A 34 -6.33 20.38 3.80
C SER A 34 -7.84 20.60 3.91
N GLU A 35 -8.63 19.76 3.23
CA GLU A 35 -10.10 19.85 3.21
C GLU A 35 -10.77 18.94 4.25
N GLY A 36 -10.03 17.99 4.82
CA GLY A 36 -10.52 16.94 5.68
C GLY A 36 -9.91 16.92 7.08
N THR A 37 -9.79 15.72 7.62
CA THR A 37 -9.17 15.46 8.91
C THR A 37 -7.92 14.60 8.74
N MET A 38 -6.78 15.11 9.18
CA MET A 38 -5.52 14.41 9.18
C MET A 38 -5.24 13.79 10.55
N PHE A 39 -4.90 12.51 10.61
CA PHE A 39 -4.51 11.83 11.83
C PHE A 39 -3.00 11.86 12.00
N THR A 40 -2.50 12.59 12.98
CA THR A 40 -1.07 12.73 13.27
C THR A 40 -0.50 11.57 14.09
N ASN A 41 -1.36 10.79 14.76
CA ASN A 41 -1.01 9.65 15.60
C ASN A 41 -1.84 8.43 15.23
N TYR A 42 -1.64 7.92 14.02
CA TYR A 42 -2.29 6.71 13.54
C TYR A 42 -1.23 5.62 13.33
N TYR A 43 -1.39 4.49 14.00
CA TYR A 43 -0.42 3.38 13.98
C TYR A 43 -1.07 2.13 13.40
N CYS A 44 -0.40 1.45 12.48
CA CYS A 44 -0.83 0.11 12.12
C CYS A 44 -0.54 -0.86 13.27
N SER A 45 -1.46 -1.77 13.53
CA SER A 45 -1.31 -2.73 14.63
C SER A 45 -0.34 -3.86 14.30
N ASP A 46 -0.14 -4.12 13.01
CA ASP A 46 0.62 -5.27 12.52
C ASP A 46 1.38 -4.91 11.24
N ALA A 47 2.47 -5.62 11.01
CA ALA A 47 3.29 -5.57 9.80
C ALA A 47 3.73 -7.00 9.42
N PRO A 48 4.01 -7.26 8.14
CA PRO A 48 3.92 -6.41 6.97
C PRO A 48 2.49 -6.28 6.40
N CYS A 49 2.33 -6.01 5.09
CA CYS A 49 1.05 -5.65 4.46
C CYS A 49 -0.10 -6.64 4.70
N LEU A 50 0.13 -7.95 4.65
CA LEU A 50 -0.93 -8.94 4.86
C LEU A 50 -1.47 -8.95 6.30
N PRO A 51 -0.66 -9.03 7.36
CA PRO A 51 -1.13 -8.88 8.74
C PRO A 51 -1.81 -7.52 8.99
N SER A 52 -1.27 -6.43 8.45
CA SER A 52 -1.85 -5.09 8.58
C SER A 52 -3.28 -5.04 8.01
N ARG A 53 -3.48 -5.54 6.80
CA ARG A 53 -4.81 -5.57 6.18
C ARG A 53 -5.75 -6.58 6.84
N ALA A 54 -5.23 -7.71 7.33
CA ALA A 54 -6.04 -8.64 8.12
C ALA A 54 -6.55 -7.98 9.40
N ALA A 55 -5.69 -7.23 10.09
CA ALA A 55 -6.09 -6.48 11.27
C ALA A 55 -7.14 -5.42 10.95
N LEU A 56 -6.97 -4.70 9.84
CA LEU A 56 -7.94 -3.70 9.35
C LEU A 56 -9.29 -4.35 9.03
N TRP A 57 -9.31 -5.40 8.18
CA TRP A 57 -10.56 -6.03 7.72
C TRP A 57 -11.29 -6.80 8.81
N LEU A 58 -10.57 -7.39 9.75
CA LEU A 58 -11.14 -8.17 10.83
C LEU A 58 -11.40 -7.34 12.11
N GLY A 59 -10.86 -6.13 12.17
CA GLY A 59 -10.94 -5.25 13.34
C GLY A 59 -10.20 -5.80 14.56
N GLN A 60 -9.13 -6.59 14.34
CA GLN A 60 -8.37 -7.26 15.39
C GLN A 60 -6.89 -7.40 15.02
N PRO A 61 -5.96 -7.12 15.94
CA PRO A 61 -4.53 -7.32 15.70
C PRO A 61 -4.20 -8.80 15.44
N GLY A 62 -3.08 -9.04 14.76
CA GLY A 62 -2.64 -10.35 14.30
C GLY A 62 -2.55 -11.41 15.39
N ILE A 63 -2.17 -11.02 16.61
CA ILE A 63 -2.16 -11.93 17.77
C ILE A 63 -3.53 -12.52 18.11
N HIS A 64 -4.61 -11.83 17.71
CA HIS A 64 -5.98 -12.27 17.94
C HIS A 64 -6.63 -12.91 16.71
N ASN A 65 -6.25 -12.48 15.50
CA ASN A 65 -6.82 -12.99 14.26
C ASN A 65 -6.01 -14.13 13.62
N GLY A 66 -4.76 -14.34 14.05
CA GLY A 66 -3.87 -15.41 13.60
C GLY A 66 -3.03 -15.08 12.38
N VAL A 67 -3.28 -13.95 11.69
CA VAL A 67 -2.51 -13.55 10.52
C VAL A 67 -1.30 -12.74 10.98
N VAL A 68 -0.13 -13.36 10.99
CA VAL A 68 1.10 -12.78 11.54
C VAL A 68 2.26 -12.73 10.54
N ASN A 69 2.08 -13.25 9.32
CA ASN A 69 3.08 -13.20 8.25
C ASN A 69 2.43 -13.50 6.88
N HIS A 70 3.24 -13.51 5.80
CA HIS A 70 2.80 -13.62 4.41
C HIS A 70 2.57 -15.05 3.90
N GLY A 71 2.89 -16.09 4.62
CA GLY A 71 2.88 -17.43 4.05
C GLY A 71 2.41 -18.55 4.98
N GLY A 72 1.87 -19.60 4.37
CA GLY A 72 1.40 -20.78 5.06
C GLY A 72 0.31 -20.49 6.09
N LEU A 73 0.30 -21.23 7.19
CA LEU A 73 -0.67 -21.05 8.27
C LEU A 73 -0.60 -19.66 8.95
N ARG A 74 0.50 -18.94 8.77
CA ARG A 74 0.70 -17.58 9.31
C ARG A 74 -0.02 -16.48 8.53
N ALA A 75 -0.54 -16.84 7.35
CA ALA A 75 -1.32 -15.96 6.48
C ALA A 75 -2.83 -16.19 6.61
N ASP A 76 -3.24 -17.20 7.37
CA ASP A 76 -4.64 -17.55 7.59
C ASP A 76 -5.16 -16.96 8.90
N PRO A 77 -6.39 -16.43 8.92
CA PRO A 77 -7.04 -15.95 10.14
C PRO A 77 -7.50 -17.12 11.00
N PHE A 78 -6.53 -17.89 11.52
CA PHE A 78 -6.69 -19.03 12.38
C PHE A 78 -5.63 -19.05 13.47
N LEU A 79 -6.11 -19.15 14.69
CA LEU A 79 -5.31 -19.74 15.75
C LEU A 79 -5.52 -21.25 15.71
N GLU A 80 -4.46 -22.03 15.70
CA GLU A 80 -4.50 -23.47 15.85
C GLU A 80 -5.29 -23.81 17.13
N GLY A 81 -6.30 -24.68 17.01
CA GLY A 81 -7.21 -25.00 18.10
C GLY A 81 -8.36 -24.01 18.33
N ALA A 82 -8.47 -22.95 17.56
CA ALA A 82 -9.64 -22.08 17.66
C ALA A 82 -10.94 -22.83 17.28
N PRO A 83 -12.05 -22.58 17.97
CA PRO A 83 -13.33 -23.23 17.64
C PRO A 83 -13.73 -22.99 16.20
N ARG A 84 -14.33 -23.96 15.52
CA ARG A 84 -14.81 -23.84 14.14
C ARG A 84 -15.74 -22.67 13.92
N ASN A 85 -16.45 -22.22 14.95
CA ASN A 85 -17.34 -21.06 14.93
C ASN A 85 -16.63 -19.71 15.14
N PHE A 86 -15.30 -19.69 15.29
CA PHE A 86 -14.53 -18.47 15.44
C PHE A 86 -14.79 -17.48 14.29
N ARG A 87 -14.87 -17.97 13.05
CA ARG A 87 -15.19 -17.17 11.86
C ARG A 87 -16.63 -16.66 11.85
N GLN A 88 -17.58 -17.48 12.29
CA GLN A 88 -19.01 -17.13 12.27
C GLN A 88 -19.34 -16.01 13.26
N ASN A 89 -18.60 -15.94 14.36
CA ASN A 89 -18.82 -14.97 15.42
C ASN A 89 -18.03 -13.65 15.26
N ARG A 90 -17.17 -13.55 14.25
CA ARG A 90 -16.33 -12.38 14.00
C ARG A 90 -16.26 -12.08 12.51
N PRO A 91 -17.38 -11.69 11.90
CA PRO A 91 -17.38 -11.20 10.54
C PRO A 91 -16.53 -9.92 10.48
N GLY A 92 -15.69 -9.78 9.46
CA GLY A 92 -14.97 -8.54 9.20
C GLY A 92 -15.96 -7.37 9.00
N TRP A 93 -15.45 -6.16 8.95
CA TRP A 93 -16.31 -4.98 8.85
C TRP A 93 -17.01 -4.85 7.49
N ILE A 94 -16.50 -5.46 6.40
CA ILE A 94 -17.19 -5.44 5.09
C ILE A 94 -18.57 -6.11 5.14
N PRO A 95 -18.75 -7.32 5.74
CA PRO A 95 -20.10 -7.86 5.99
C PRO A 95 -20.99 -6.94 6.81
N GLN A 96 -20.43 -6.18 7.77
CA GLN A 96 -21.20 -5.21 8.56
C GLN A 96 -21.63 -4.01 7.73
N MET A 97 -20.78 -3.51 6.82
CA MET A 97 -21.16 -2.47 5.86
C MET A 97 -22.40 -2.89 5.02
N ARG A 98 -22.43 -4.17 4.59
CA ARG A 98 -23.62 -4.71 3.90
C ARG A 98 -24.88 -4.74 4.76
N GLN A 99 -24.73 -5.05 6.06
CA GLN A 99 -25.85 -5.00 7.01
C GLN A 99 -26.35 -3.57 7.25
N ALA A 100 -25.50 -2.58 7.03
CA ALA A 100 -25.81 -1.15 7.08
C ALA A 100 -26.25 -0.59 5.71
N ASP A 101 -26.68 -1.47 4.78
CA ASP A 101 -27.17 -1.17 3.45
C ASP A 101 -26.16 -0.50 2.49
N PHE A 102 -24.86 -0.60 2.79
CA PHE A 102 -23.85 -0.22 1.82
C PHE A 102 -23.66 -1.29 0.73
N TYR A 103 -23.21 -0.83 -0.44
CA TYR A 103 -22.83 -1.65 -1.58
C TYR A 103 -21.30 -1.69 -1.67
N PRO A 104 -20.61 -2.64 -0.99
CA PRO A 104 -19.16 -2.69 -0.95
C PRO A 104 -18.58 -3.32 -2.22
N VAL A 105 -17.65 -2.60 -2.83
CA VAL A 105 -16.92 -2.96 -4.04
C VAL A 105 -15.42 -2.85 -3.78
N SER A 106 -14.64 -3.80 -4.30
CA SER A 106 -13.19 -3.78 -4.21
C SER A 106 -12.56 -3.90 -5.59
N VAL A 107 -11.67 -2.96 -5.92
CA VAL A 107 -10.77 -3.03 -7.07
C VAL A 107 -9.37 -3.20 -6.51
N SER A 108 -8.89 -4.45 -6.44
CA SER A 108 -7.67 -4.77 -5.72
C SER A 108 -7.07 -6.10 -6.15
N PRO A 109 -5.75 -6.16 -6.46
CA PRO A 109 -5.03 -7.41 -6.69
C PRO A 109 -4.52 -8.06 -5.39
N PHE A 110 -4.79 -7.49 -4.23
CA PHE A 110 -4.21 -7.90 -2.94
C PHE A 110 -4.51 -9.35 -2.59
N ALA A 111 -5.77 -9.75 -2.71
CA ALA A 111 -6.19 -11.11 -2.35
C ALA A 111 -5.51 -12.18 -3.20
N GLU A 112 -5.30 -11.91 -4.49
CA GLU A 112 -4.62 -12.82 -5.43
C GLU A 112 -3.14 -12.97 -5.07
N ARG A 113 -2.44 -11.85 -4.86
CA ARG A 113 -1.02 -11.86 -4.50
C ARG A 113 -0.71 -12.72 -3.29
N HIS A 114 -1.57 -12.66 -2.29
CA HIS A 114 -1.34 -13.28 -0.98
C HIS A 114 -2.13 -14.55 -0.75
N SER A 115 -2.93 -15.01 -1.73
CA SER A 115 -3.91 -16.08 -1.52
C SER A 115 -4.80 -15.84 -0.28
N ALA A 116 -5.14 -14.57 -0.06
CA ALA A 116 -5.86 -14.10 1.11
C ALA A 116 -7.38 -14.30 0.94
N TRP A 117 -7.83 -15.55 0.99
CA TRP A 117 -9.24 -15.92 0.79
C TRP A 117 -10.21 -15.20 1.73
N TRP A 118 -9.77 -14.81 2.92
CA TRP A 118 -10.57 -14.06 3.89
C TRP A 118 -10.91 -12.64 3.40
N HIS A 119 -10.10 -12.06 2.52
CA HIS A 119 -10.34 -10.74 1.93
C HIS A 119 -11.56 -10.74 1.01
N TYR A 120 -11.98 -11.89 0.46
CA TYR A 120 -13.16 -11.99 -0.40
C TYR A 120 -14.48 -11.90 0.37
N GLN A 121 -14.45 -11.95 1.70
CA GLN A 121 -15.67 -12.01 2.50
C GLN A 121 -16.43 -10.69 2.50
N GLY A 122 -17.67 -10.73 2.05
CA GLY A 122 -18.64 -9.64 2.23
C GLY A 122 -18.79 -8.67 1.06
N TRP A 123 -17.87 -8.63 0.14
CA TRP A 123 -17.97 -7.77 -1.05
C TRP A 123 -19.17 -8.12 -1.93
N ARG A 124 -19.76 -7.13 -2.59
CA ARG A 124 -20.78 -7.30 -3.63
C ARG A 124 -20.13 -7.51 -4.99
N GLU A 125 -19.07 -6.76 -5.26
CA GLU A 125 -18.28 -6.88 -6.46
C GLU A 125 -16.80 -6.88 -6.09
N MET A 126 -16.02 -7.67 -6.82
CA MET A 126 -14.57 -7.70 -6.68
C MET A 126 -13.93 -7.75 -8.05
N TYR A 127 -13.04 -6.81 -8.30
CA TYR A 127 -12.29 -6.70 -9.53
C TYR A 127 -10.82 -6.95 -9.25
N ASN A 128 -10.33 -8.04 -9.83
CA ASN A 128 -8.92 -8.41 -9.80
C ASN A 128 -8.34 -8.22 -11.19
N THR A 129 -7.26 -7.48 -11.29
CA THR A 129 -6.62 -7.17 -12.58
C THR A 129 -5.83 -8.34 -13.15
N GLY A 130 -5.59 -9.40 -12.37
CA GLY A 130 -5.07 -10.68 -12.86
C GLY A 130 -3.56 -10.73 -13.08
N MET A 131 -2.79 -9.80 -12.52
CA MET A 131 -1.33 -9.79 -12.63
C MET A 131 -0.62 -10.29 -11.36
N GLY A 132 -1.37 -10.84 -10.41
CA GLY A 132 -0.82 -11.49 -9.21
C GLY A 132 -0.04 -10.57 -8.27
N GLY A 133 -0.40 -9.29 -8.20
CA GLY A 133 0.32 -8.28 -7.42
C GLY A 133 1.53 -7.69 -8.14
N GLY A 134 1.61 -7.84 -9.45
CA GLY A 134 2.57 -7.16 -10.31
C GLY A 134 2.06 -5.82 -10.87
N GLU A 135 0.84 -5.44 -10.51
CA GLU A 135 0.19 -4.22 -10.97
C GLU A 135 0.89 -2.96 -10.46
N SER A 136 0.94 -1.95 -11.31
CA SER A 136 1.08 -0.55 -10.88
C SER A 136 -0.28 0.17 -11.05
N ALA A 137 -0.40 1.38 -10.53
CA ALA A 137 -1.68 2.09 -10.46
C ALA A 137 -2.44 2.15 -11.80
N HIS A 138 -1.72 2.34 -12.93
CA HIS A 138 -2.36 2.40 -14.26
C HIS A 138 -3.07 1.10 -14.69
N HIS A 139 -2.77 -0.04 -14.09
CA HIS A 139 -3.50 -1.29 -14.34
C HIS A 139 -4.79 -1.38 -13.50
N VAL A 140 -4.82 -0.73 -12.34
CA VAL A 140 -5.95 -0.76 -11.41
C VAL A 140 -6.98 0.33 -11.75
N MET A 141 -6.49 1.52 -12.05
CA MET A 141 -7.30 2.73 -12.22
C MET A 141 -8.37 2.64 -13.31
N PRO A 142 -8.14 2.08 -14.52
CA PRO A 142 -9.18 1.98 -15.54
C PRO A 142 -10.43 1.26 -15.05
N THR A 143 -10.27 0.22 -14.23
CA THR A 143 -11.40 -0.53 -13.65
C THR A 143 -12.13 0.29 -12.58
N ALA A 144 -11.41 1.03 -11.76
CA ALA A 144 -12.00 1.88 -10.72
C ALA A 144 -12.79 3.04 -11.33
N LEU A 145 -12.22 3.70 -12.35
CA LEU A 145 -12.87 4.80 -13.06
C LEU A 145 -14.11 4.32 -13.84
N ASP A 146 -14.01 3.21 -14.59
CA ASP A 146 -15.17 2.63 -15.29
C ASP A 146 -16.30 2.25 -14.32
N TRP A 147 -15.96 1.77 -13.13
CA TRP A 147 -16.96 1.49 -12.11
C TRP A 147 -17.62 2.79 -11.60
N LEU A 148 -16.86 3.83 -11.33
CA LEU A 148 -17.35 5.14 -10.90
C LEU A 148 -18.22 5.78 -11.98
N ASP A 149 -17.81 5.79 -13.23
CA ASP A 149 -18.60 6.32 -14.37
C ASP A 149 -20.01 5.74 -14.43
N ARG A 150 -20.14 4.46 -14.08
CA ARG A 150 -21.43 3.75 -14.09
C ARG A 150 -22.25 3.88 -12.82
N ASN A 151 -21.62 4.24 -11.70
CA ASN A 151 -22.23 4.10 -10.37
C ASN A 151 -22.09 5.33 -9.47
N ALA A 152 -21.38 6.38 -9.85
CA ALA A 152 -21.14 7.54 -8.97
C ALA A 152 -22.42 8.20 -8.46
N GLU A 153 -23.48 8.23 -9.29
CA GLU A 153 -24.78 8.82 -8.93
C GLU A 153 -25.62 7.94 -7.98
N ARG A 154 -25.22 6.69 -7.73
CA ARG A 154 -25.92 5.82 -6.77
C ARG A 154 -25.53 6.20 -5.35
N ASP A 155 -26.46 6.13 -4.45
CA ASP A 155 -26.18 6.26 -3.02
C ASP A 155 -25.76 4.94 -2.37
N GLY A 156 -24.99 5.05 -1.30
CA GLY A 156 -24.70 3.93 -0.41
C GLY A 156 -23.62 2.98 -0.92
N TRP A 157 -22.75 3.40 -1.84
CA TRP A 157 -21.60 2.56 -2.19
C TRP A 157 -20.41 2.78 -1.24
N PHE A 158 -19.63 1.72 -1.05
CA PHE A 158 -18.29 1.72 -0.47
C PHE A 158 -17.34 1.16 -1.51
N LEU A 159 -16.46 2.00 -2.06
CA LEU A 159 -15.47 1.62 -3.06
C LEU A 159 -14.08 1.58 -2.42
N HIS A 160 -13.48 0.39 -2.40
CA HIS A 160 -12.08 0.19 -2.05
C HIS A 160 -11.26 0.08 -3.33
N VAL A 161 -10.24 0.92 -3.45
CA VAL A 161 -9.24 0.90 -4.53
C VAL A 161 -7.87 0.71 -3.91
N ASN A 162 -7.19 -0.38 -4.23
CA ASN A 162 -5.85 -0.65 -3.72
C ASN A 162 -4.83 -0.54 -4.85
N VAL A 163 -3.81 0.29 -4.63
CA VAL A 163 -2.65 0.42 -5.51
C VAL A 163 -1.38 -0.04 -4.80
N TRP A 164 -0.48 -0.69 -5.55
CA TRP A 164 0.77 -1.22 -5.01
C TRP A 164 1.89 -0.18 -4.93
N ASP A 165 1.89 0.83 -5.80
CA ASP A 165 2.88 1.89 -5.70
C ASP A 165 2.73 2.63 -4.36
N PRO A 166 3.82 2.92 -3.66
CA PRO A 166 5.25 2.80 -3.98
C PRO A 166 5.94 1.50 -3.55
N HIS A 167 5.27 0.35 -3.51
CA HIS A 167 5.89 -0.91 -3.09
C HIS A 167 7.13 -1.26 -3.95
N THR A 168 8.19 -1.75 -3.31
CA THR A 168 9.35 -2.33 -4.01
C THR A 168 8.88 -3.42 -5.00
N THR A 169 9.44 -3.56 -6.15
CA THR A 169 10.67 -2.99 -6.74
C THR A 169 10.48 -1.68 -7.52
N TYR A 170 9.56 -0.80 -7.13
CA TYR A 170 9.24 0.48 -7.76
C TYR A 170 8.88 0.33 -9.25
N ARG A 171 7.63 -0.12 -9.49
CA ARG A 171 7.13 -0.56 -10.81
C ARG A 171 6.57 0.55 -11.68
N VAL A 172 6.68 1.80 -11.25
CA VAL A 172 6.22 2.94 -12.05
C VAL A 172 6.92 2.90 -13.41
N PRO A 173 6.19 3.00 -14.53
CA PRO A 173 6.76 2.95 -15.87
C PRO A 173 7.91 3.94 -16.07
N GLU A 174 8.90 3.57 -16.88
CA GLU A 174 10.08 4.43 -17.13
C GLU A 174 9.70 5.74 -17.81
N GLU A 175 8.69 5.70 -18.69
CA GLU A 175 8.15 6.87 -19.40
C GLU A 175 7.53 7.92 -18.50
N TYR A 176 7.18 7.59 -17.27
CA TYR A 176 6.74 8.57 -16.27
C TYR A 176 7.87 9.53 -15.87
N GLY A 177 9.12 9.13 -16.07
CA GLY A 177 10.30 9.92 -15.72
C GLY A 177 10.58 9.96 -14.22
N ASN A 178 11.45 10.90 -13.83
CA ASN A 178 11.79 11.16 -12.41
C ASN A 178 11.61 12.68 -12.15
N PRO A 179 10.48 13.11 -11.56
CA PRO A 179 10.27 14.53 -11.23
C PRO A 179 11.25 15.04 -10.16
N PHE A 180 11.90 14.14 -9.40
CA PHE A 180 12.83 14.47 -8.30
C PHE A 180 14.31 14.36 -8.68
N GLU A 181 14.63 14.19 -9.97
CA GLU A 181 16.02 13.98 -10.44
C GLU A 181 16.98 15.06 -9.93
N ASN A 182 16.53 16.32 -9.94
CA ASN A 182 17.33 17.47 -9.54
C ASN A 182 17.06 17.93 -8.10
N GLU A 183 16.23 17.22 -7.34
CA GLU A 183 15.93 17.55 -5.97
C GLU A 183 16.83 16.79 -4.98
N PRO A 184 17.26 17.43 -3.90
CA PRO A 184 18.08 16.75 -2.90
C PRO A 184 17.27 15.69 -2.13
N VAL A 185 17.96 14.72 -1.57
CA VAL A 185 17.46 13.86 -0.51
C VAL A 185 17.56 14.57 0.85
N ALA A 186 17.03 13.94 1.90
CA ALA A 186 17.13 14.47 3.26
C ALA A 186 18.60 14.78 3.65
N ASP A 187 18.86 15.96 4.15
CA ASP A 187 20.19 16.50 4.46
C ASP A 187 20.84 15.88 5.71
N TRP A 188 20.05 15.18 6.53
CA TRP A 188 20.55 14.50 7.74
C TRP A 188 21.21 13.14 7.43
N VAL A 189 21.02 12.57 6.24
CA VAL A 189 21.69 11.31 5.83
C VAL A 189 23.08 11.64 5.29
N THR A 190 24.10 10.99 5.82
CA THR A 190 25.50 11.19 5.43
C THR A 190 26.13 9.94 4.83
N GLU A 191 27.22 10.13 4.10
CA GLU A 191 28.01 9.01 3.55
C GLU A 191 28.49 8.06 4.66
N GLU A 192 28.87 8.59 5.83
CA GLU A 192 29.30 7.79 6.97
C GLU A 192 28.18 6.89 7.49
N MET A 193 26.94 7.41 7.57
CA MET A 193 25.77 6.62 7.96
C MET A 193 25.48 5.50 6.96
N ILE A 194 25.61 5.78 5.67
CA ILE A 194 25.44 4.75 4.63
C ILE A 194 26.49 3.66 4.78
N GLN A 195 27.77 4.03 4.99
CA GLN A 195 28.85 3.07 5.19
C GLN A 195 28.66 2.24 6.48
N GLU A 196 28.15 2.84 7.55
CA GLU A 196 27.82 2.12 8.76
C GLU A 196 26.71 1.09 8.50
N HIS A 197 25.63 1.48 7.82
CA HIS A 197 24.53 0.59 7.46
C HIS A 197 24.98 -0.50 6.49
N TYR A 198 25.83 -0.18 5.52
CA TYR A 198 26.37 -1.15 4.56
C TYR A 198 27.18 -2.24 5.25
N ASN A 199 27.95 -1.88 6.27
CA ASN A 199 28.81 -2.82 7.02
C ASN A 199 28.09 -3.46 8.22
N SER A 200 26.86 -3.08 8.52
CA SER A 200 26.10 -3.67 9.62
C SER A 200 25.44 -4.99 9.21
N TYR A 201 25.05 -5.80 10.22
CA TYR A 201 24.34 -7.03 10.00
C TYR A 201 22.82 -6.82 10.15
N GLY A 202 22.06 -7.34 9.21
CA GLY A 202 20.59 -7.37 9.30
C GLY A 202 19.93 -7.74 7.97
N PRO A 203 18.75 -8.38 8.00
CA PRO A 203 17.95 -8.56 6.80
C PRO A 203 17.49 -7.20 6.27
N HIS A 204 17.43 -7.06 4.95
CA HIS A 204 17.09 -5.80 4.28
C HIS A 204 18.03 -4.64 4.65
N SER A 205 19.30 -4.95 4.79
CA SER A 205 20.34 -3.95 4.98
C SER A 205 20.64 -3.18 3.69
N ALA A 206 21.52 -2.19 3.76
CA ALA A 206 22.00 -1.48 2.57
C ALA A 206 22.67 -2.41 1.53
N GLN A 207 23.15 -3.58 1.93
CA GLN A 207 23.70 -4.62 1.04
C GLN A 207 22.60 -5.44 0.32
N ASP A 208 21.39 -5.50 0.88
CA ASP A 208 20.30 -6.34 0.39
C ASP A 208 18.98 -5.58 0.46
N THR A 209 18.81 -4.65 -0.46
CA THR A 209 17.65 -3.75 -0.50
C THR A 209 16.34 -4.46 -0.87
N HIS A 210 16.41 -5.62 -1.54
CA HIS A 210 15.23 -6.33 -2.04
C HIS A 210 14.87 -7.61 -1.29
N GLY A 211 15.76 -8.13 -0.44
CA GLY A 211 15.56 -9.33 0.39
C GLY A 211 15.25 -10.63 -0.35
N TYR A 212 14.62 -10.57 -1.51
CA TYR A 212 14.20 -11.74 -2.31
C TYR A 212 14.98 -11.89 -3.62
N SER A 213 15.68 -10.87 -4.04
CA SER A 213 16.35 -10.81 -5.33
C SER A 213 17.67 -10.06 -5.21
N ALA A 214 18.49 -10.51 -4.24
CA ALA A 214 19.82 -9.96 -4.02
C ALA A 214 20.56 -9.73 -5.36
N GLY A 215 21.06 -8.52 -5.55
CA GLY A 215 21.85 -8.15 -6.71
C GLY A 215 21.08 -7.81 -7.99
N LYS A 216 19.75 -7.64 -7.96
CA LYS A 216 19.01 -7.15 -9.13
C LYS A 216 18.75 -5.67 -9.04
N GLU A 217 19.48 -4.92 -9.85
CA GLU A 217 19.18 -3.53 -10.13
C GLU A 217 17.96 -3.42 -11.03
N THR A 218 17.11 -2.41 -10.77
CA THR A 218 16.02 -1.99 -11.65
C THR A 218 16.24 -0.57 -12.11
N TYR A 219 15.42 -0.11 -13.05
CA TYR A 219 15.49 1.29 -13.48
C TYR A 219 15.40 2.27 -12.30
N ARG A 220 14.51 2.00 -11.32
CA ARG A 220 14.23 2.91 -10.19
C ARG A 220 14.85 2.50 -8.86
N ALA A 221 15.55 1.39 -8.79
CA ALA A 221 16.15 0.92 -7.54
C ALA A 221 17.54 0.32 -7.76
N PRO A 222 18.55 0.70 -6.93
CA PRO A 222 19.86 0.06 -6.97
C PRO A 222 19.78 -1.36 -6.39
N SER A 223 20.76 -2.20 -6.75
CA SER A 223 20.90 -3.54 -6.17
C SER A 223 21.29 -3.52 -4.69
N ASN A 224 22.03 -2.51 -4.29
CA ASN A 224 22.45 -2.22 -2.92
C ASN A 224 22.67 -0.71 -2.78
N ILE A 225 22.83 -0.22 -1.57
CA ILE A 225 23.08 1.21 -1.26
C ILE A 225 24.49 1.34 -0.69
N ALA A 226 25.46 1.53 -1.57
CA ALA A 226 26.87 1.63 -1.18
C ALA A 226 27.37 3.07 -1.01
N ASN A 227 26.63 4.06 -1.47
CA ASN A 227 26.97 5.48 -1.48
C ASN A 227 25.74 6.37 -1.58
N MET A 228 25.92 7.70 -1.54
CA MET A 228 24.83 8.68 -1.62
C MET A 228 24.09 8.65 -2.96
N ASP A 229 24.73 8.31 -4.06
CA ASP A 229 24.07 8.22 -5.37
C ASP A 229 23.09 7.03 -5.41
N ASP A 230 23.49 5.88 -4.88
CA ASP A 230 22.62 4.71 -4.71
C ASP A 230 21.46 5.03 -3.76
N TYR A 231 21.73 5.72 -2.65
CA TYR A 231 20.72 6.17 -1.71
C TYR A 231 19.71 7.10 -2.39
N LYS A 232 20.20 8.10 -3.14
CA LYS A 232 19.33 9.00 -3.89
C LYS A 232 18.45 8.24 -4.88
N LYS A 233 19.01 7.32 -5.65
CA LYS A 233 18.25 6.48 -6.59
C LYS A 233 17.16 5.69 -5.88
N TRP A 234 17.43 5.16 -4.68
CA TRP A 234 16.48 4.41 -3.87
C TRP A 234 15.31 5.30 -3.40
N ILE A 235 15.61 6.48 -2.87
CA ILE A 235 14.60 7.44 -2.41
C ILE A 235 13.80 8.01 -3.58
N ASP A 236 14.46 8.39 -4.67
CA ASP A 236 13.77 8.87 -5.87
C ASP A 236 12.76 7.83 -6.40
N GLY A 237 13.16 6.55 -6.45
CA GLY A 237 12.25 5.48 -6.87
C GLY A 237 11.02 5.34 -5.97
N TYR A 238 11.19 5.49 -4.67
CA TYR A 238 10.10 5.48 -3.70
C TYR A 238 9.18 6.70 -3.86
N ASP A 239 9.75 7.89 -3.93
CA ASP A 239 9.01 9.15 -4.07
C ASP A 239 8.24 9.23 -5.40
N VAL A 240 8.84 8.74 -6.49
CA VAL A 240 8.16 8.57 -7.78
C VAL A 240 6.95 7.64 -7.64
N GLY A 241 7.09 6.56 -6.88
CA GLY A 241 5.98 5.65 -6.59
C GLY A 241 4.84 6.33 -5.84
N ILE A 242 5.16 7.17 -4.84
CA ILE A 242 4.15 7.96 -4.11
C ILE A 242 3.45 8.94 -5.04
N ARG A 243 4.21 9.70 -5.83
CA ARG A 243 3.64 10.68 -6.75
C ARG A 243 2.73 10.01 -7.79
N TYR A 244 3.11 8.85 -8.27
CA TYR A 244 2.31 8.09 -9.22
C TYR A 244 1.00 7.57 -8.61
N ALA A 245 1.01 7.12 -7.36
CA ALA A 245 -0.20 6.75 -6.63
C ALA A 245 -1.07 7.96 -6.29
N ASP A 246 -0.46 9.10 -6.00
CA ASP A 246 -1.14 10.38 -5.76
C ASP A 246 -1.84 10.89 -7.02
N ASP A 247 -1.18 10.82 -8.19
CA ASP A 247 -1.80 11.16 -9.48
C ASP A 247 -3.00 10.26 -9.80
N ALA A 248 -2.93 8.98 -9.40
CA ALA A 248 -4.07 8.05 -9.51
C ALA A 248 -5.25 8.46 -8.61
N LEU A 249 -4.99 8.91 -7.39
CA LEU A 249 -6.02 9.49 -6.52
C LEU A 249 -6.63 10.74 -7.17
N GLY A 250 -5.81 11.61 -7.74
CA GLY A 250 -6.25 12.82 -8.46
C GLY A 250 -7.28 12.50 -9.55
N GLN A 251 -7.08 11.43 -10.34
CA GLN A 251 -8.03 11.00 -11.38
C GLN A 251 -9.43 10.62 -10.83
N ILE A 252 -9.50 10.16 -9.59
CA ILE A 252 -10.79 9.84 -8.95
C ILE A 252 -11.47 11.12 -8.42
N MET A 253 -10.68 12.11 -8.02
CA MET A 253 -11.17 13.34 -7.39
C MET A 253 -11.71 14.36 -8.41
N ASP A 254 -11.28 14.27 -9.66
CA ASP A 254 -11.69 15.12 -10.78
C ASP A 254 -12.94 14.58 -11.48
#